data_64beb2942ae9a72fda97309067f26e22
#
_entry.id   64beb2942ae9a72fda97309067f26e22
#
_cell.length_a   1.000
_cell.length_b   1.000
_cell.length_c   1.000
_cell.angle_alpha   90.00
_cell.angle_beta   90.00
_cell.angle_gamma   90.00
#
_symmetry.space_group_name_H-M   'P 1'
#
loop_
_entity.id
_entity.type
_entity.pdbx_description
1 polymer ?
#
loop_
_entity_poly.entity_id
_entity_poly.type
_entity_poly.pdbx_seq_one_letter_code
_entity_poly.pdbx_strand_id
1 'polypeptide(L)' 'MLSQYVEAAVKKARYKQLEDKSWFAEISGYPGVWANAATVEDCRTELIEVLEEWILLKTRDHEDIPVIEGIDINVKPVTA' A
#
# COMPACT_ATOMS: atom_id res chain seq x y z
N MET A 1 -1.05 -1.48 14.28
CA MET A 1 -1.42 -0.09 14.02
C MET A 1 -1.22 0.23 12.56
N LEU A 2 -1.93 1.22 12.08
CA LEU A 2 -1.92 1.55 10.65
C LEU A 2 -0.53 1.88 10.13
N SER A 3 0.25 2.68 10.87
CA SER A 3 1.60 3.05 10.43
C SER A 3 2.52 1.84 10.31
N GLN A 4 2.42 0.89 11.22
CA GLN A 4 3.20 -0.35 11.15
C GLN A 4 2.78 -1.20 9.96
N TYR A 5 1.50 -1.23 9.67
CA TYR A 5 0.96 -1.94 8.52
C TYR A 5 1.51 -1.34 7.22
N VAL A 6 1.44 -0.03 7.10
CA VAL A 6 1.93 0.67 5.91
C VAL A 6 3.42 0.42 5.71
N GLU A 7 4.21 0.51 6.77
CA GLU A 7 5.64 0.23 6.68
C GLU A 7 5.92 -1.20 6.22
N ALA A 8 5.21 -2.17 6.79
CA ALA A 8 5.39 -3.57 6.41
C ALA A 8 5.03 -3.81 4.94
N ALA A 9 3.93 -3.22 4.48
CA ALA A 9 3.50 -3.35 3.10
C ALA A 9 4.47 -2.71 2.13
N VAL A 10 4.94 -1.51 2.44
CA VAL A 10 5.86 -0.76 1.57
C VAL A 10 7.22 -1.45 1.49
N LYS A 11 7.65 -2.13 2.53
CA LYS A 11 8.87 -2.93 2.48
C LYS A 11 8.82 -4.03 1.43
N LYS A 12 7.64 -4.48 1.08
CA LYS A 12 7.46 -5.53 0.07
C LYS A 12 7.28 -4.97 -1.33
N ALA A 13 7.35 -3.66 -1.48
CA ALA A 13 7.22 -3.02 -2.78
C ALA A 13 8.37 -3.40 -3.69
N ARG A 14 8.06 -3.53 -4.96
CA ARG A 14 9.05 -3.77 -6.00
C ARG A 14 9.22 -2.51 -6.80
N TYR A 15 10.46 -2.08 -6.96
CA TYR A 15 10.81 -0.88 -7.69
C TYR A 15 11.44 -1.24 -9.01
N LYS A 16 11.09 -0.51 -10.05
CA LYS A 16 11.61 -0.72 -11.39
C LYS A 16 11.84 0.62 -12.05
N GLN A 17 13.03 0.80 -12.63
CA GLN A 17 13.28 2.00 -13.42
C GLN A 17 12.77 1.77 -14.85
N LEU A 18 11.99 2.73 -15.34
CA LEU A 18 11.41 2.67 -16.68
C LEU A 18 12.38 3.27 -17.72
N GLU A 19 12.05 3.11 -19.00
CA GLU A 19 12.89 3.61 -20.09
C GLU A 19 13.12 5.11 -20.04
N ASP A 20 12.13 5.87 -19.57
CA ASP A 20 12.24 7.32 -19.44
C ASP A 20 12.98 7.73 -18.17
N LYS A 21 13.57 6.75 -17.46
CA LYS A 21 14.32 6.91 -16.21
C LYS A 21 13.48 7.30 -15.01
N SER A 22 12.16 7.28 -15.13
CA SER A 22 11.30 7.40 -13.97
C SER A 22 11.28 6.06 -13.22
N TRP A 23 10.75 6.08 -11.99
CA TRP A 23 10.65 4.90 -11.15
C TRP A 23 9.19 4.48 -11.02
N PHE A 24 8.98 3.19 -11.11
CA PHE A 24 7.68 2.58 -10.90
C PHE A 24 7.76 1.65 -9.69
N ALA A 25 6.75 1.69 -8.84
CA ALA A 25 6.68 0.80 -7.69
C ALA A 25 5.28 0.21 -7.58
N GLU A 26 5.23 -1.04 -7.14
CA GLU A 26 3.96 -1.72 -6.89
C GLU A 26 4.14 -2.68 -5.71
N ILE A 27 3.03 -3.05 -5.10
CA ILE A 27 3.02 -4.02 -4.01
C ILE A 27 2.23 -5.23 -4.45
N SER A 28 2.86 -6.40 -4.46
CA SER A 28 2.20 -7.64 -4.83
C SER A 28 1.08 -7.96 -3.83
N GLY A 29 -0.08 -8.36 -4.34
CA GLY A 29 -1.23 -8.65 -3.49
C GLY A 29 -2.12 -7.46 -3.19
N TYR A 30 -1.77 -6.28 -3.72
CA TYR A 30 -2.54 -5.05 -3.53
C TYR A 30 -2.89 -4.47 -4.90
N PRO A 31 -3.92 -5.00 -5.57
CA PRO A 31 -4.26 -4.54 -6.93
C PRO A 31 -4.62 -3.05 -6.94
N GLY A 32 -4.01 -2.32 -7.84
CA GLY A 32 -4.24 -0.89 -7.97
C GLY A 32 -3.33 -0.02 -7.10
N VAL A 33 -2.51 -0.63 -6.25
CA VAL A 33 -1.55 0.12 -5.44
C VAL A 33 -0.22 0.15 -6.17
N TRP A 34 0.05 1.26 -6.83
CA TRP A 34 1.29 1.48 -7.57
C TRP A 34 1.57 2.98 -7.63
N ALA A 35 2.82 3.32 -7.92
CA ALA A 35 3.25 4.72 -8.03
C ALA A 35 4.30 4.85 -9.10
N ASN A 36 4.42 6.05 -9.66
CA ASN A 36 5.45 6.39 -10.62
C ASN A 36 5.94 7.81 -10.33
N ALA A 37 7.23 7.97 -10.20
CA ALA A 37 7.83 9.26 -9.89
C ALA A 37 9.24 9.36 -10.47
N ALA A 38 9.80 10.56 -10.45
CA ALA A 38 11.12 10.81 -11.02
C ALA A 38 12.26 10.22 -10.19
N THR A 39 12.06 10.08 -8.89
CA THR A 39 13.06 9.50 -7.98
C THR A 39 12.46 8.36 -7.17
N VAL A 40 13.33 7.50 -6.63
CA VAL A 40 12.90 6.40 -5.77
C VAL A 40 12.21 6.94 -4.51
N GLU A 41 12.76 7.99 -3.92
CA GLU A 41 12.21 8.59 -2.70
C GLU A 41 10.81 9.13 -2.94
N ASP A 42 10.61 9.84 -4.03
CA ASP A 42 9.30 10.40 -4.38
C ASP A 42 8.32 9.28 -4.73
N CYS A 43 8.81 8.24 -5.40
CA CYS A 43 7.99 7.08 -5.74
C CYS A 43 7.49 6.37 -4.48
N ARG A 44 8.36 6.21 -3.49
CA ARG A 44 8.00 5.61 -2.21
C ARG A 44 6.96 6.45 -1.47
N THR A 45 7.16 7.77 -1.44
CA THR A 45 6.21 8.67 -0.80
C THR A 45 4.84 8.59 -1.44
N GLU A 46 4.80 8.61 -2.77
CA GLU A 46 3.55 8.48 -3.52
C GLU A 46 2.90 7.13 -3.28
N LEU A 47 3.70 6.07 -3.24
CA LEU A 47 3.18 4.71 -2.98
C LEU A 47 2.52 4.62 -1.62
N ILE A 48 3.10 5.24 -0.60
CA ILE A 48 2.52 5.29 0.74
C ILE A 48 1.17 5.99 0.71
N GLU A 49 1.07 7.13 0.02
CA GLU A 49 -0.18 7.87 -0.10
C GLU A 49 -1.25 7.05 -0.82
N VAL A 50 -0.87 6.38 -1.91
CA VAL A 50 -1.80 5.53 -2.66
C VAL A 50 -2.29 4.38 -1.79
N LEU A 51 -1.38 3.76 -1.04
CA LEU A 51 -1.75 2.64 -0.16
C LEU A 51 -2.70 3.10 0.95
N GLU A 52 -2.42 4.24 1.56
CA GLU A 52 -3.29 4.77 2.61
C GLU A 52 -4.69 5.06 2.09
N GLU A 53 -4.79 5.65 0.91
CA GLU A 53 -6.07 5.90 0.27
C GLU A 53 -6.80 4.60 -0.07
N TRP A 54 -6.08 3.61 -0.58
CA TRP A 54 -6.61 2.29 -0.89
C TRP A 54 -7.20 1.63 0.36
N ILE A 55 -6.49 1.73 1.49
CA ILE A 55 -6.97 1.20 2.77
C ILE A 55 -8.26 1.89 3.21
N LEU A 56 -8.32 3.21 3.06
CA LEU A 56 -9.52 3.97 3.41
C LEU A 56 -10.72 3.52 2.57
N LEU A 57 -10.51 3.33 1.27
CA LEU A 57 -11.58 2.88 0.38
C LEU A 57 -12.05 1.47 0.74
N LYS A 58 -11.12 0.56 1.03
CA LYS A 58 -11.47 -0.80 1.44
C LYS A 58 -12.26 -0.80 2.75
N THR A 59 -11.83 0.01 3.70
CA THR A 59 -12.52 0.12 4.99
C THR A 59 -13.93 0.68 4.80
N ARG A 60 -14.07 1.72 3.99
CA ARG A 60 -15.38 2.33 3.70
C ARG A 60 -16.35 1.33 3.07
N ASP A 61 -15.84 0.51 2.16
CA ASP A 61 -16.65 -0.44 1.41
C ASP A 61 -16.78 -1.79 2.10
N HIS A 62 -16.27 -1.90 3.32
CA HIS A 62 -16.29 -3.14 4.12
C HIS A 62 -15.63 -4.33 3.41
N GLU A 63 -14.62 -4.03 2.60
CA GLU A 63 -13.86 -5.06 1.92
C GLU A 63 -12.66 -5.50 2.76
N ASP A 64 -12.23 -6.74 2.56
CA ASP A 64 -11.11 -7.28 3.31
C ASP A 64 -9.80 -6.64 2.89
N ILE A 65 -8.95 -6.37 3.89
CA ILE A 65 -7.61 -5.85 3.69
C ILE A 65 -6.63 -6.98 4.00
N PRO A 66 -5.67 -7.25 3.11
CA PRO A 66 -4.71 -8.34 3.34
C PRO A 66 -3.96 -8.16 4.66
N VAL A 67 -3.78 -9.27 5.38
CA VAL A 67 -2.92 -9.30 6.57
C VAL A 67 -1.47 -9.34 6.10
N ILE A 68 -0.60 -8.55 6.72
CA ILE A 68 0.80 -8.53 6.35
C ILE A 68 1.67 -8.65 7.62
N GLU A 69 2.60 -9.59 7.61
CA GLU A 69 3.50 -9.85 8.74
C GLU A 69 2.75 -9.98 10.07
N GLY A 70 1.58 -10.61 10.04
CA GLY A 70 0.75 -10.79 11.22
C GLY A 70 -0.04 -9.56 11.63
N ILE A 71 0.07 -8.47 10.88
CA ILE A 71 -0.65 -7.23 11.18
C ILE A 71 -2.00 -7.25 10.47
N ASP A 72 -3.08 -7.23 11.23
CA ASP A 72 -4.45 -7.23 10.72
C ASP A 72 -5.12 -5.93 11.14
N ILE A 73 -5.47 -5.11 10.16
CA ILE A 73 -6.13 -3.82 10.40
C ILE A 73 -7.59 -3.83 9.96
N ASN A 74 -8.14 -5.00 9.65
CA ASN A 74 -9.54 -5.10 9.29
C ASN A 74 -10.42 -4.71 10.48
N VAL A 75 -11.46 -3.93 10.17
CA VAL A 75 -12.45 -3.59 11.19
C VAL A 75 -13.37 -4.77 11.35
N LYS A 76 -13.39 -5.34 12.56
CA LYS A 76 -14.25 -6.48 12.86
C LYS A 76 -15.56 -5.97 13.44
N PRO A 77 -16.71 -6.53 12.98
CA PRO A 77 -17.97 -6.13 13.57
C PRO A 77 -18.00 -6.46 15.05
N VAL A 78 -18.49 -5.51 15.83
CA VAL A 78 -18.72 -5.73 17.24
C VAL A 78 -20.00 -6.54 17.37
N THR A 79 -19.87 -7.79 17.72
CA THR A 79 -21.03 -8.62 17.99
C THR A 79 -21.35 -8.50 19.47
N ALA A 80 -22.52 -8.03 19.70
CA ALA A 80 -23.01 -7.96 21.07
C ALA A 80 -23.31 -9.39 21.57
#